data_1ef07cac56c1a23f331c76952afd5c51
#
_entry.id   1ef07cac56c1a23f331c76952afd5c51
#
_cell.length_a   1.000
_cell.length_b   1.000
_cell.length_c   1.000
_cell.angle_alpha   90.00
_cell.angle_beta   90.00
_cell.angle_gamma   90.00
#
_symmetry.space_group_name_H-M   'P 1'
#
loop_
_entity.id
_entity.type
_entity.pdbx_description
1 polymer ?
#
loop_
_entity_poly.entity_id
_entity_poly.type
_entity_poly.pdbx_seq_one_letter_code
_entity_poly.pdbx_strand_id
1 'polypeptide(L)'
;MAQRITFHLARADNGVIGRDGKLPWHLPADLRRFKAQTMGKPMVMGRKTFESFPSPLPGRRHIVLTRDASWSAEGAEVAHSPKDALALAGVGEVAIIGGAEVFALFTPDRIELTEVHAAPEGDAVVQPFGVEWHEVAREDFAEEAGRPAYSFVTLERVG
;
A
#
# COMPACT_ATOMS: atom_id res chain seq x y z
N MET A 1 -22.96 7.47 5.13
CA MET A 1 -21.92 7.51 4.08
C MET A 1 -21.00 6.34 4.27
N ALA A 2 -20.71 5.63 3.19
CA ALA A 2 -19.87 4.46 3.26
C ALA A 2 -18.38 4.82 3.32
N GLN A 3 -17.62 3.97 3.98
CA GLN A 3 -16.18 4.02 3.95
C GLN A 3 -15.70 3.05 2.86
N ARG A 4 -14.70 3.46 2.10
CA ARG A 4 -14.11 2.65 1.04
C ARG A 4 -12.66 2.34 1.35
N ILE A 5 -12.28 1.08 1.29
CA ILE A 5 -10.92 0.63 1.59
C ILE A 5 -10.21 0.31 0.28
N THR A 6 -9.11 1.00 0.02
CA THR A 6 -8.28 0.78 -1.16
C THR A 6 -6.88 0.36 -0.72
N PHE A 7 -6.38 -0.74 -1.27
CA PHE A 7 -4.98 -1.13 -1.11
C PHE A 7 -4.13 -0.44 -2.15
N HIS A 8 -2.97 0.06 -1.73
CA HIS A 8 -1.95 0.61 -2.62
C HIS A 8 -0.66 -0.19 -2.41
N LEU A 9 -0.23 -0.93 -3.42
CA LEU A 9 1.00 -1.72 -3.30
C LEU A 9 1.64 -1.94 -4.66
N ALA A 10 2.96 -2.16 -4.64
CA ALA A 10 3.71 -2.68 -5.76
C ALA A 10 4.14 -4.10 -5.39
N ARG A 11 3.96 -5.03 -6.31
CA ARG A 11 4.20 -6.44 -6.08
C ARG A 11 4.95 -7.02 -7.26
N ALA A 12 6.10 -7.65 -7.00
CA ALA A 12 6.86 -8.34 -8.04
C ALA A 12 6.16 -9.63 -8.48
N ASP A 13 6.54 -10.16 -9.61
CA ASP A 13 5.93 -11.37 -10.16
C ASP A 13 6.03 -12.58 -9.22
N ASN A 14 7.08 -12.60 -8.37
CA ASN A 14 7.25 -13.65 -7.35
C ASN A 14 6.55 -13.33 -6.01
N GLY A 15 5.78 -12.25 -5.94
CA GLY A 15 5.05 -11.88 -4.74
C GLY A 15 5.76 -10.91 -3.79
N VAL A 16 7.02 -10.62 -4.03
CA VAL A 16 7.82 -9.74 -3.15
C VAL A 16 7.29 -8.32 -3.19
N ILE A 17 7.12 -7.72 -2.00
CA ILE A 17 6.74 -6.31 -1.84
C ILE A 17 7.77 -5.52 -1.03
N GLY A 18 8.77 -6.17 -0.45
CA GLY A 18 9.79 -5.50 0.32
C GLY A 18 10.98 -6.39 0.64
N ARG A 19 12.09 -5.74 0.97
CA ARG A 19 13.33 -6.38 1.40
C ARG A 19 13.99 -5.48 2.44
N ASP A 20 14.21 -6.00 3.65
CA ASP A 20 14.84 -5.28 4.75
C ASP A 20 14.20 -3.90 4.99
N GLY A 21 12.87 -3.82 4.91
CA GLY A 21 12.11 -2.59 5.12
C GLY A 21 12.13 -1.60 3.95
N LYS A 22 12.67 -1.99 2.80
CA LYS A 22 12.79 -1.15 1.61
C LYS A 22 12.21 -1.84 0.39
N LEU A 23 11.96 -1.06 -0.67
CA LEU A 23 11.57 -1.62 -1.96
C LEU A 23 12.82 -2.12 -2.69
N PRO A 24 12.79 -3.35 -3.23
CA PRO A 24 13.95 -3.89 -3.98
C PRO A 24 14.06 -3.36 -5.41
N TRP A 25 13.30 -2.33 -5.74
CA TRP A 25 13.33 -1.63 -7.05
C TRP A 25 13.17 -0.14 -6.83
N HIS A 26 13.50 0.62 -7.88
CA HIS A 26 13.28 2.07 -7.89
C HIS A 26 12.50 2.45 -9.14
N LEU A 27 11.24 2.83 -8.95
CA LEU A 27 10.32 3.23 -10.02
C LEU A 27 9.72 4.60 -9.71
N PRO A 28 10.34 5.68 -10.21
CA PRO A 28 9.84 7.04 -9.93
C PRO A 28 8.39 7.27 -10.36
N ALA A 29 7.96 6.66 -11.46
CA ALA A 29 6.57 6.76 -11.92
C ALA A 29 5.60 6.15 -10.91
N ASP A 30 5.98 5.06 -10.25
CA ASP A 30 5.18 4.43 -9.21
C ASP A 30 5.06 5.33 -7.98
N LEU A 31 6.13 5.97 -7.58
CA LEU A 31 6.12 6.92 -6.45
C LEU A 31 5.22 8.12 -6.75
N ARG A 32 5.26 8.64 -7.98
CA ARG A 32 4.37 9.74 -8.40
C ARG A 32 2.90 9.32 -8.39
N ARG A 33 2.61 8.11 -8.88
CA ARG A 33 1.24 7.57 -8.87
C ARG A 33 0.73 7.40 -7.45
N PHE A 34 1.54 6.83 -6.57
CA PHE A 34 1.21 6.67 -5.16
C PHE A 34 0.88 8.00 -4.52
N LYS A 35 1.72 9.01 -4.73
CA LYS A 35 1.49 10.35 -4.21
C LYS A 35 0.17 10.92 -4.71
N ALA A 36 -0.08 10.85 -6.02
CA ALA A 36 -1.30 11.37 -6.62
C ALA A 36 -2.56 10.69 -6.09
N GLN A 37 -2.51 9.37 -5.90
CA GLN A 37 -3.68 8.59 -5.47
C GLN A 37 -3.95 8.70 -3.97
N THR A 38 -2.96 9.00 -3.16
CA THR A 38 -3.12 9.07 -1.69
C THR A 38 -3.25 10.49 -1.16
N MET A 39 -2.94 11.50 -1.98
CA MET A 39 -2.98 12.90 -1.53
C MET A 39 -4.36 13.27 -0.98
N GLY A 40 -4.36 13.88 0.21
CA GLY A 40 -5.61 14.29 0.88
C GLY A 40 -6.37 13.16 1.57
N LYS A 41 -5.87 11.93 1.52
CA LYS A 41 -6.56 10.77 2.09
C LYS A 41 -5.86 10.29 3.36
N PRO A 42 -6.61 9.70 4.32
CA PRO A 42 -5.96 9.01 5.43
C PRO A 42 -5.28 7.74 4.93
N MET A 43 -4.04 7.55 5.36
CA MET A 43 -3.26 6.36 5.06
C MET A 43 -3.14 5.50 6.32
N VAL A 44 -3.44 4.22 6.20
CA VAL A 44 -3.25 3.25 7.28
C VAL A 44 -2.03 2.39 6.96
N MET A 45 -1.14 2.26 7.93
CA MET A 45 0.14 1.58 7.74
C MET A 45 0.62 0.93 9.04
N GLY A 46 1.55 0.01 8.93
CA GLY A 46 2.27 -0.52 10.07
C GLY A 46 3.37 0.43 10.52
N ARG A 47 3.83 0.22 11.75
CA ARG A 47 4.90 1.04 12.34
C ARG A 47 6.18 1.04 11.51
N LYS A 48 6.61 -0.12 11.02
CA LYS A 48 7.84 -0.21 10.20
C LYS A 48 7.74 0.61 8.91
N THR A 49 6.56 0.62 8.30
CA THR A 49 6.33 1.44 7.10
C THR A 49 6.44 2.91 7.44
N PHE A 50 5.83 3.35 8.54
CA PHE A 50 5.94 4.74 8.98
C PHE A 50 7.39 5.12 9.27
N GLU A 51 8.12 4.27 9.96
CA GLU A 51 9.52 4.52 10.31
C GLU A 51 10.46 4.48 9.11
N SER A 52 10.03 3.92 7.97
CA SER A 52 10.80 3.91 6.73
C SER A 52 10.80 5.27 6.03
N PHE A 53 9.86 6.14 6.35
CA PHE A 53 9.82 7.48 5.76
C PHE A 53 10.81 8.39 6.48
N PRO A 54 11.62 9.20 5.75
CA PRO A 54 12.51 10.17 6.39
C PRO A 54 11.75 11.18 7.23
N SER A 55 10.52 11.52 6.81
CA SER A 55 9.58 12.37 7.53
C SER A 55 8.17 12.03 7.07
N PRO A 56 7.13 12.40 7.84
CA PRO A 56 5.75 12.16 7.42
C PRO A 56 5.50 12.75 6.02
N LEU A 57 4.74 12.01 5.21
CA LEU A 57 4.45 12.42 3.83
C LEU A 57 3.47 13.59 3.84
N PRO A 58 3.80 14.72 3.15
CA PRO A 58 2.95 15.92 3.20
C PRO A 58 1.55 15.68 2.63
N GLY A 59 0.56 16.38 3.21
CA GLY A 59 -0.81 16.39 2.71
C GLY A 59 -1.61 15.14 2.96
N ARG A 60 -1.11 14.23 3.80
CA ARG A 60 -1.77 12.96 4.10
C ARG A 60 -1.69 12.65 5.59
N ARG A 61 -2.76 12.09 6.14
CA ARG A 61 -2.77 11.63 7.53
C ARG A 61 -2.09 10.27 7.61
N HIS A 62 -1.32 10.05 8.66
CA HIS A 62 -0.62 8.79 8.91
C HIS A 62 -1.27 8.10 10.11
N ILE A 63 -2.09 7.09 9.84
CA ILE A 63 -2.69 6.26 10.88
C ILE A 63 -1.83 5.02 11.00
N VAL A 64 -1.14 4.88 12.14
CA VAL A 64 -0.16 3.82 12.34
C VAL A 64 -0.74 2.76 13.25
N LEU A 65 -0.83 1.55 12.73
CA LEU A 65 -1.36 0.40 13.43
C LEU A 65 -0.20 -0.31 14.14
N THR A 66 -0.27 -0.40 15.47
CA THR A 66 0.74 -1.06 16.29
C THR A 66 0.10 -1.68 17.52
N ARG A 67 0.66 -2.80 18.00
CA ARG A 67 0.26 -3.42 19.24
C ARG A 67 0.92 -2.78 20.47
N ASP A 68 1.97 -1.98 20.25
CA ASP A 68 2.70 -1.32 21.32
C ASP A 68 1.91 -0.13 21.85
N ALA A 69 1.30 -0.29 23.02
CA ALA A 69 0.47 0.73 23.64
C ALA A 69 1.25 1.98 24.06
N SER A 70 2.57 1.89 24.15
CA SER A 70 3.43 3.00 24.55
C SER A 70 4.06 3.75 23.36
N TRP A 71 3.90 3.23 22.13
CA TRP A 71 4.50 3.86 20.97
C TRP A 71 3.73 5.10 20.52
N SER A 72 4.46 6.16 20.26
CA SER A 72 3.92 7.36 19.61
C SER A 72 5.03 8.02 18.81
N ALA A 73 4.66 8.84 17.84
CA ALA A 73 5.60 9.60 17.05
C ALA A 73 4.92 10.85 16.51
N GLU A 74 5.70 11.89 16.28
CA GLU A 74 5.21 13.11 15.67
C GLU A 74 4.70 12.80 14.25
N GLY A 75 3.50 13.27 13.93
CA GLY A 75 2.87 13.04 12.65
C GLY A 75 2.13 11.72 12.53
N ALA A 76 2.11 10.91 13.58
CA ALA A 76 1.39 9.63 13.59
C ALA A 76 0.15 9.69 14.48
N GLU A 77 -0.98 9.22 13.95
CA GLU A 77 -2.17 8.91 14.73
C GLU A 77 -2.11 7.41 15.02
N VAL A 78 -2.14 7.02 16.28
CA VAL A 78 -1.91 5.62 16.66
C VAL A 78 -3.22 4.87 16.80
N ALA A 79 -3.28 3.69 16.18
CA ALA A 79 -4.39 2.75 16.33
C ALA A 79 -3.84 1.40 16.80
N HIS A 80 -4.61 0.70 17.63
CA HIS A 80 -4.19 -0.59 18.20
C HIS A 80 -4.97 -1.77 17.63
N SER A 81 -5.92 -1.51 16.74
CA SER A 81 -6.69 -2.55 16.05
C SER A 81 -7.10 -2.05 14.67
N PRO A 82 -7.40 -2.98 13.72
CA PRO A 82 -7.94 -2.57 12.42
C PRO A 82 -9.21 -1.73 12.54
N LYS A 83 -10.10 -2.09 13.46
CA LYS A 83 -11.33 -1.37 13.72
C LYS A 83 -11.06 0.08 14.15
N ASP A 84 -10.10 0.27 15.07
CA ASP A 84 -9.71 1.60 15.54
C ASP A 84 -9.12 2.43 14.39
N ALA A 85 -8.30 1.82 13.53
CA ALA A 85 -7.71 2.50 12.39
C ALA A 85 -8.79 3.02 11.44
N LEU A 86 -9.78 2.20 11.12
CA LEU A 86 -10.88 2.61 10.25
C LEU A 86 -11.75 3.68 10.90
N ALA A 87 -11.97 3.60 12.21
CA ALA A 87 -12.72 4.62 12.94
C ALA A 87 -12.01 5.98 12.89
N LEU A 88 -10.69 5.99 13.07
CA LEU A 88 -9.88 7.21 12.97
C LEU A 88 -9.92 7.79 11.56
N ALA A 89 -9.89 6.94 10.55
CA ALA A 89 -9.91 7.38 9.15
C ALA A 89 -11.20 8.09 8.78
N GLY A 90 -12.34 7.66 9.32
CA GLY A 90 -13.64 8.27 9.05
C GLY A 90 -14.24 7.85 7.70
N VAL A 91 -15.30 8.55 7.30
CA VAL A 91 -15.99 8.24 6.05
C VAL A 91 -15.15 8.61 4.83
N GLY A 92 -15.42 7.95 3.71
CA GLY A 92 -14.72 8.19 2.46
C GLY A 92 -13.66 7.15 2.18
N GLU A 93 -12.71 7.49 1.34
CA GLU A 93 -11.68 6.55 0.92
C GLU A 93 -10.52 6.50 1.92
N VAL A 94 -10.14 5.27 2.28
CA VAL A 94 -9.01 4.99 3.18
C VAL A 94 -7.96 4.22 2.40
N ALA A 95 -6.72 4.70 2.41
CA ALA A 95 -5.61 4.06 1.72
C ALA A 95 -4.84 3.16 2.69
N ILE A 96 -4.83 1.87 2.42
CA ILE A 96 -4.00 0.90 3.16
C ILE A 96 -2.70 0.75 2.38
N ILE A 97 -1.57 1.07 2.99
CA ILE A 97 -0.30 1.16 2.25
C ILE A 97 0.77 0.15 2.67
N GLY A 98 0.45 -0.73 3.60
CA GLY A 98 1.34 -1.84 3.95
C GLY A 98 1.88 -1.80 5.37
N GLY A 99 2.72 -2.72 5.73
CA GLY A 99 3.23 -3.80 4.86
C GLY A 99 2.35 -5.05 4.79
N ALA A 100 2.98 -6.17 4.53
CA ALA A 100 2.29 -7.45 4.30
C ALA A 100 1.36 -7.83 5.44
N GLU A 101 1.78 -7.67 6.69
CA GLU A 101 0.94 -7.98 7.86
C GLU A 101 -0.30 -7.10 7.91
N VAL A 102 -0.15 -5.82 7.57
CA VAL A 102 -1.28 -4.88 7.59
C VAL A 102 -2.26 -5.19 6.46
N PHE A 103 -1.77 -5.51 5.27
CA PHE A 103 -2.65 -5.92 4.19
C PHE A 103 -3.51 -7.13 4.57
N ALA A 104 -2.96 -8.07 5.33
CA ALA A 104 -3.68 -9.26 5.77
C ALA A 104 -4.82 -8.97 6.76
N LEU A 105 -4.83 -7.79 7.37
CA LEU A 105 -5.81 -7.42 8.41
C LEU A 105 -7.06 -6.74 7.87
N PHE A 106 -7.07 -6.36 6.59
CA PHE A 106 -8.18 -5.60 6.00
C PHE A 106 -8.75 -6.33 4.79
N THR A 107 -10.00 -6.01 4.48
CA THR A 107 -10.68 -6.50 3.28
C THR A 107 -10.89 -5.30 2.35
N PRO A 108 -10.17 -5.22 1.22
CA PRO A 108 -10.28 -4.06 0.35
C PRO A 108 -11.50 -4.11 -0.56
N ASP A 109 -11.97 -2.91 -0.93
CA ASP A 109 -13.01 -2.73 -1.96
C ASP A 109 -12.38 -2.54 -3.34
N ARG A 110 -11.17 -1.98 -3.36
CA ARG A 110 -10.38 -1.73 -4.57
C ARG A 110 -8.91 -1.99 -4.29
N ILE A 111 -8.17 -2.38 -5.30
CA ILE A 111 -6.72 -2.54 -5.22
C ILE A 111 -6.08 -1.75 -6.35
N GLU A 112 -5.22 -0.80 -5.98
CA GLU A 112 -4.35 -0.08 -6.90
C GLU A 112 -2.99 -0.76 -6.84
N LEU A 113 -2.71 -1.58 -7.83
CA LEU A 113 -1.54 -2.46 -7.87
C LEU A 113 -0.55 -1.99 -8.91
N THR A 114 0.73 -1.98 -8.56
CA THR A 114 1.81 -1.91 -9.54
C THR A 114 2.42 -3.31 -9.61
N GLU A 115 2.26 -3.95 -10.77
CA GLU A 115 2.95 -5.21 -11.04
C GLU A 115 4.37 -4.88 -11.49
N VAL A 116 5.36 -5.37 -10.76
CA VAL A 116 6.76 -5.20 -11.13
C VAL A 116 7.23 -6.50 -11.76
N HIS A 117 7.59 -6.46 -13.04
CA HIS A 117 7.93 -7.66 -13.82
C HIS A 117 9.38 -8.07 -13.58
N ALA A 118 9.62 -8.53 -12.36
CA ALA A 118 10.91 -8.99 -11.87
C ALA A 118 10.67 -10.01 -10.76
N ALA A 119 11.72 -10.72 -10.36
CA ALA A 119 11.65 -11.70 -9.29
C ALA A 119 12.79 -11.46 -8.31
N PRO A 120 12.82 -10.30 -7.62
CA PRO A 120 13.88 -9.99 -6.66
C PRO A 120 13.77 -10.86 -5.42
N GLU A 121 14.88 -11.01 -4.69
CA GLU A 121 14.82 -11.55 -3.35
C GLU A 121 14.16 -10.55 -2.40
N GLY A 122 13.40 -11.06 -1.44
CA GLY A 122 12.75 -10.22 -0.45
C GLY A 122 12.18 -11.05 0.68
N ASP A 123 11.88 -10.36 1.78
CA ASP A 123 11.35 -10.98 3.01
C ASP A 123 9.88 -10.64 3.27
N ALA A 124 9.34 -9.66 2.57
CA ALA A 124 7.93 -9.34 2.64
C ALA A 124 7.23 -9.78 1.34
N VAL A 125 6.22 -10.61 1.46
CA VAL A 125 5.54 -11.25 0.33
C VAL A 125 4.03 -11.13 0.51
N VAL A 126 3.33 -10.83 -0.61
CA VAL A 126 1.87 -10.84 -0.68
C VAL A 126 1.44 -11.87 -1.72
N GLN A 127 0.47 -12.69 -1.39
CA GLN A 127 -0.08 -13.70 -2.29
C GLN A 127 -0.81 -13.03 -3.47
N PRO A 128 -0.91 -13.71 -4.62
CA PRO A 128 -1.70 -13.19 -5.73
C PRO A 128 -3.16 -12.99 -5.32
N PHE A 129 -3.79 -11.98 -5.91
CA PHE A 129 -5.22 -11.74 -5.71
C PHE A 129 -6.01 -12.77 -6.53
N GLY A 130 -7.05 -13.32 -5.94
CA GLY A 130 -7.79 -14.44 -6.50
C GLY A 130 -8.84 -14.06 -7.54
N VAL A 131 -9.68 -15.03 -7.88
CA VAL A 131 -10.68 -14.89 -8.95
C VAL A 131 -11.80 -13.90 -8.65
N GLU A 132 -11.95 -13.54 -7.38
CA GLU A 132 -12.92 -12.50 -6.96
C GLU A 132 -12.52 -11.09 -7.41
N TRP A 133 -11.32 -10.93 -7.95
CA TRP A 133 -10.81 -9.65 -8.44
C TRP A 133 -10.72 -9.67 -9.96
N HIS A 134 -11.13 -8.56 -10.62
CA HIS A 134 -10.91 -8.38 -12.05
C HIS A 134 -10.28 -7.03 -12.34
N GLU A 135 -9.52 -6.95 -13.42
CA GLU A 135 -8.88 -5.72 -13.86
C GLU A 135 -9.92 -4.80 -14.51
N VAL A 136 -10.05 -3.60 -13.97
CA VAL A 136 -10.89 -2.55 -14.57
C VAL A 136 -10.05 -1.51 -15.31
N ALA A 137 -8.73 -1.49 -15.08
CA ALA A 137 -7.79 -0.63 -15.78
C ALA A 137 -6.42 -1.29 -15.78
N ARG A 138 -5.67 -1.09 -16.87
CA ARG A 138 -4.30 -1.60 -16.98
C ARG A 138 -3.49 -0.72 -17.92
N GLU A 139 -2.29 -0.38 -17.52
CA GLU A 139 -1.33 0.35 -18.33
C GLU A 139 0.05 -0.30 -18.16
N ASP A 140 0.64 -0.74 -19.28
CA ASP A 140 1.91 -1.45 -19.26
C ASP A 140 3.06 -0.54 -19.67
N PHE A 141 4.21 -0.69 -19.02
CA PHE A 141 5.43 0.08 -19.29
C PHE A 141 6.60 -0.87 -19.50
N ALA A 142 7.36 -0.63 -20.56
CA ALA A 142 8.51 -1.45 -20.90
C ALA A 142 9.69 -1.20 -19.96
N GLU A 143 10.59 -2.19 -19.89
CA GLU A 143 11.87 -2.06 -19.21
C GLU A 143 12.66 -0.87 -19.78
N GLU A 144 13.25 -0.06 -18.92
CA GLU A 144 13.97 1.14 -19.31
C GLU A 144 15.08 1.47 -18.32
N ALA A 145 16.25 1.84 -18.84
CA ALA A 145 17.37 2.38 -18.07
C ALA A 145 17.73 1.55 -16.81
N GLY A 146 17.75 0.24 -16.92
CA GLY A 146 18.05 -0.67 -15.83
C GLY A 146 16.93 -0.87 -14.84
N ARG A 147 15.74 -0.31 -15.12
CA ARG A 147 14.55 -0.51 -14.32
C ARG A 147 13.69 -1.61 -14.93
N PRO A 148 13.06 -2.46 -14.12
CA PRO A 148 12.19 -3.51 -14.66
C PRO A 148 10.97 -2.94 -15.36
N ALA A 149 10.39 -3.70 -16.27
CA ALA A 149 9.07 -3.42 -16.80
C ALA A 149 8.05 -3.47 -15.66
N TYR A 150 6.98 -2.71 -15.77
CA TYR A 150 5.94 -2.67 -14.75
C TYR A 150 4.60 -2.34 -15.37
N SER A 151 3.53 -2.60 -14.62
CA SER A 151 2.18 -2.30 -15.06
C SER A 151 1.39 -1.67 -13.92
N PHE A 152 0.62 -0.63 -14.22
CA PHE A 152 -0.35 -0.07 -13.29
C PHE A 152 -1.68 -0.78 -13.52
N VAL A 153 -2.21 -1.39 -12.48
CA VAL A 153 -3.43 -2.20 -12.54
C VAL A 153 -4.39 -1.78 -11.46
N THR A 154 -5.65 -1.55 -11.84
CA THR A 154 -6.72 -1.32 -10.87
C THR A 154 -7.60 -2.55 -10.84
N LEU A 155 -7.79 -3.13 -9.66
CA LEU A 155 -8.63 -4.29 -9.44
C LEU A 155 -9.87 -3.92 -8.65
N GLU A 156 -11.03 -4.46 -9.04
CA GLU A 156 -12.27 -4.35 -8.31
C GLU A 156 -12.88 -5.72 -8.13
N ARG A 157 -13.72 -5.88 -7.10
CA ARG A 157 -14.37 -7.16 -6.83
C ARG A 157 -15.36 -7.49 -7.94
N VAL A 158 -15.43 -8.77 -8.28
CA VAL A 158 -16.42 -9.32 -9.19
C VAL A 158 -17.76 -9.44 -8.44
N GLY A 159 -18.80 -8.99 -9.06
CA GLY A 159 -20.15 -9.10 -8.53
C GLY A 159 -20.53 -7.96 -7.64
#